data_f4b1d4616f2e71db1e3569ed9f0a370f
#
_entry.id   f4b1d4616f2e71db1e3569ed9f0a370f
#
_cell.length_a   1.000
_cell.length_b   1.000
_cell.length_c   1.000
_cell.angle_alpha   90.00
_cell.angle_beta   90.00
_cell.angle_gamma   90.00
#
_symmetry.space_group_name_H-M   'P 1'
#
loop_
_entity.id
_entity.type
_entity.pdbx_description
1 polymer ?
#
loop_
_entity_poly.entity_id
_entity_poly.type
_entity_poly.pdbx_seq_one_letter_code
_entity_poly.pdbx_strand_id
1 'polypeptide(L)'
;MELFYSNDIGGDLCRLDAEESAHCVRVMRHRAGDQIHVIDGDGTLLTCRLIADNPKQAEAAILERTPRWNTHPYRLTIGCCPTKNNERFEWFVEKATEVGVDVIVPLIGERSERKVYKADRARRIALSATKQSLKARIPEITEPVSVRSFVARAPQDDNCHSERSEESLRLIAYCFEDANHPRRSIKEALEGYAGTDITVLIGPEGDFSPEEARLALNNGYIPVHLGPSRLRTETAALTAVQAVYLAYSL
;
A
#
# COMPACT_ATOMS: atom_id res chain seq x y z
N MET A 1 6.05 -14.53 16.57
CA MET A 1 6.49 -15.03 15.25
C MET A 1 7.29 -13.94 14.61
N GLU A 2 8.49 -14.24 14.13
CA GLU A 2 9.36 -13.31 13.39
C GLU A 2 9.27 -13.64 11.91
N LEU A 3 9.21 -12.63 11.04
CA LEU A 3 9.17 -12.81 9.60
C LEU A 3 10.43 -12.25 8.95
N PHE A 4 11.02 -13.04 8.07
CA PHE A 4 12.07 -12.64 7.14
C PHE A 4 11.50 -12.43 5.75
N TYR A 5 12.22 -11.74 4.89
CA TYR A 5 11.84 -11.53 3.50
C TYR A 5 12.85 -12.12 2.55
N SER A 6 12.40 -12.70 1.46
CA SER A 6 13.25 -13.10 0.35
C SER A 6 12.58 -12.93 -0.99
N ASN A 7 13.32 -12.44 -1.96
CA ASN A 7 12.98 -12.45 -3.38
C ASN A 7 13.81 -13.49 -4.18
N ASP A 8 14.70 -14.25 -3.51
CA ASP A 8 15.47 -15.34 -4.12
C ASP A 8 14.91 -16.69 -3.65
N ILE A 9 13.81 -17.10 -4.30
CA ILE A 9 13.09 -18.33 -4.03
C ILE A 9 13.11 -19.20 -5.29
N GLY A 10 13.72 -20.37 -5.22
CA GLY A 10 13.84 -21.29 -6.34
C GLY A 10 13.60 -22.75 -5.92
N GLY A 11 12.60 -23.42 -6.50
CA GLY A 11 12.23 -24.78 -6.10
C GLY A 11 11.91 -24.84 -4.61
N ASP A 12 12.60 -25.71 -3.86
CA ASP A 12 12.41 -25.86 -2.41
C ASP A 12 13.48 -25.13 -1.58
N LEU A 13 14.15 -24.14 -2.18
CA LEU A 13 15.18 -23.33 -1.51
C LEU A 13 14.78 -21.86 -1.48
N CYS A 14 15.12 -21.22 -0.38
CA CYS A 14 14.99 -19.78 -0.15
C CYS A 14 16.35 -19.25 0.34
N ARG A 15 16.83 -18.13 -0.24
CA ARG A 15 18.04 -17.44 0.16
C ARG A 15 17.71 -16.06 0.69
N LEU A 16 18.20 -15.78 1.88
CA LEU A 16 18.08 -14.45 2.48
C LEU A 16 19.20 -13.55 1.93
N ASP A 17 18.90 -12.29 1.67
CA ASP A 17 19.91 -11.30 1.34
C ASP A 17 20.86 -11.02 2.52
N ALA A 18 21.83 -10.14 2.35
CA ALA A 18 22.83 -9.87 3.39
C ALA A 18 22.25 -9.20 4.64
N GLU A 19 21.22 -8.36 4.50
CA GLU A 19 20.56 -7.68 5.61
C GLU A 19 19.68 -8.67 6.40
N GLU A 20 18.84 -9.42 5.74
CA GLU A 20 17.98 -10.45 6.34
C GLU A 20 18.79 -11.59 6.94
N SER A 21 19.90 -12.01 6.29
CA SER A 21 20.82 -13.01 6.82
C SER A 21 21.50 -12.55 8.09
N ALA A 22 21.99 -11.30 8.12
CA ALA A 22 22.60 -10.73 9.33
C ALA A 22 21.57 -10.62 10.46
N HIS A 23 20.34 -10.22 10.16
CA HIS A 23 19.24 -10.16 11.12
C HIS A 23 18.92 -11.56 11.68
N CYS A 24 18.73 -12.55 10.81
CA CYS A 24 18.45 -13.94 11.18
C CYS A 24 19.53 -14.52 12.11
N VAL A 25 20.80 -14.43 11.68
CA VAL A 25 21.90 -15.17 12.34
C VAL A 25 22.50 -14.40 13.52
N ARG A 26 22.69 -13.08 13.40
CA ARG A 26 23.37 -12.28 14.43
C ARG A 26 22.42 -11.70 15.46
N VAL A 27 21.25 -11.21 15.03
CA VAL A 27 20.28 -10.54 15.90
C VAL A 27 19.37 -11.59 16.55
N MET A 28 18.68 -12.39 15.74
CA MET A 28 17.76 -13.43 16.20
C MET A 28 18.48 -14.70 16.66
N ARG A 29 19.77 -14.87 16.28
CA ARG A 29 20.65 -15.97 16.69
C ARG A 29 20.19 -17.36 16.22
N HIS A 30 19.45 -17.41 15.11
CA HIS A 30 19.08 -18.68 14.50
C HIS A 30 20.31 -19.46 14.01
N ARG A 31 20.22 -20.80 14.05
CA ARG A 31 21.25 -21.73 13.63
C ARG A 31 20.73 -22.72 12.61
N ALA A 32 21.61 -23.36 11.87
CA ALA A 32 21.25 -24.44 10.96
C ALA A 32 20.42 -25.50 11.71
N GLY A 33 19.27 -25.88 11.16
CA GLY A 33 18.27 -26.76 11.77
C GLY A 33 17.05 -26.03 12.35
N ASP A 34 17.17 -24.74 12.67
CA ASP A 34 16.03 -23.96 13.20
C ASP A 34 14.94 -23.74 12.15
N GLN A 35 13.72 -23.67 12.61
CA GLN A 35 12.59 -23.25 11.78
C GLN A 35 12.48 -21.73 11.76
N ILE A 36 12.35 -21.17 10.56
CA ILE A 36 12.13 -19.74 10.33
C ILE A 36 10.93 -19.53 9.41
N HIS A 37 10.37 -18.33 9.43
CA HIS A 37 9.25 -17.95 8.57
C HIS A 37 9.71 -16.84 7.62
N VAL A 38 9.48 -17.07 6.32
CA VAL A 38 9.89 -16.14 5.26
C VAL A 38 8.67 -15.75 4.43
N ILE A 39 8.56 -14.50 4.04
CA ILE A 39 7.56 -14.03 3.11
C ILE A 39 8.19 -13.77 1.74
N ASP A 40 7.44 -14.03 0.66
CA ASP A 40 7.86 -13.76 -0.72
C ASP A 40 7.61 -12.32 -1.17
N GLY A 41 6.79 -11.57 -0.40
CA GLY A 41 6.35 -10.22 -0.75
C GLY A 41 5.08 -10.19 -1.62
N ASP A 42 4.70 -11.32 -2.22
CA ASP A 42 3.52 -11.46 -3.10
C ASP A 42 2.31 -12.09 -2.41
N GLY A 43 2.44 -12.39 -1.12
CA GLY A 43 1.35 -12.89 -0.28
C GLY A 43 1.49 -14.33 0.18
N THR A 44 2.65 -14.99 -0.02
CA THR A 44 2.90 -16.33 0.48
C THR A 44 3.79 -16.31 1.71
N LEU A 45 3.36 -17.01 2.76
CA LEU A 45 4.21 -17.35 3.88
C LEU A 45 4.91 -18.69 3.59
N LEU A 46 6.22 -18.74 3.77
CA LEU A 46 7.06 -19.93 3.68
C LEU A 46 7.48 -20.34 5.09
N THR A 47 7.15 -21.56 5.48
CA THR A 47 7.75 -22.19 6.64
C THR A 47 9.00 -22.92 6.19
N CYS A 48 10.16 -22.49 6.69
CA CYS A 48 11.46 -22.94 6.22
C CYS A 48 12.30 -23.54 7.35
N ARG A 49 13.24 -24.42 7.01
CA ARG A 49 14.30 -24.88 7.91
C ARG A 49 15.63 -24.31 7.45
N LEU A 50 16.31 -23.60 8.31
CA LEU A 50 17.64 -23.03 8.02
C LEU A 50 18.63 -24.17 7.78
N ILE A 51 19.30 -24.17 6.63
CA ILE A 51 20.30 -25.18 6.25
C ILE A 51 21.73 -24.64 6.28
N ALA A 52 21.88 -23.32 6.10
CA ALA A 52 23.18 -22.64 6.24
C ALA A 52 22.96 -21.30 6.98
N ASP A 53 23.63 -21.13 8.12
CA ASP A 53 23.57 -19.95 8.99
C ASP A 53 24.70 -18.94 8.71
N ASN A 54 24.98 -18.72 7.41
CA ASN A 54 25.95 -17.71 7.01
C ASN A 54 25.33 -16.29 7.13
N PRO A 55 25.92 -15.38 7.96
CA PRO A 55 25.35 -14.04 8.16
C PRO A 55 25.45 -13.10 6.93
N LYS A 56 26.07 -13.53 5.84
CA LYS A 56 26.09 -12.79 4.57
C LYS A 56 25.10 -13.36 3.55
N GLN A 57 24.76 -14.62 3.65
CA GLN A 57 23.84 -15.32 2.76
C GLN A 57 23.37 -16.59 3.46
N ALA A 58 22.32 -16.50 4.22
CA ALA A 58 21.67 -17.64 4.86
C ALA A 58 20.76 -18.36 3.86
N GLU A 59 20.75 -19.70 3.93
CA GLU A 59 19.91 -20.53 3.06
C GLU A 59 18.96 -21.38 3.90
N ALA A 60 17.73 -21.53 3.43
CA ALA A 60 16.71 -22.33 4.09
C ALA A 60 15.97 -23.23 3.11
N ALA A 61 15.68 -24.45 3.54
CA ALA A 61 14.81 -25.37 2.82
C ALA A 61 13.34 -25.03 3.12
N ILE A 62 12.51 -24.93 2.10
CA ILE A 62 11.08 -24.66 2.23
C ILE A 62 10.39 -25.98 2.60
N LEU A 63 9.69 -25.97 3.73
CA LEU A 63 8.92 -27.11 4.23
C LEU A 63 7.46 -27.00 3.82
N GLU A 64 6.90 -25.76 3.84
CA GLU A 64 5.50 -25.49 3.56
C GLU A 64 5.34 -24.11 2.92
N ARG A 65 4.33 -23.99 2.05
CA ARG A 65 3.91 -22.73 1.42
C ARG A 65 2.44 -22.46 1.77
N THR A 66 2.18 -21.35 2.42
CA THR A 66 0.82 -20.90 2.75
C THR A 66 0.48 -19.68 1.93
N PRO A 67 -0.20 -19.81 0.79
CA PRO A 67 -0.57 -18.68 -0.06
C PRO A 67 -1.66 -17.83 0.59
N ARG A 68 -1.76 -16.58 0.18
CA ARG A 68 -2.73 -15.59 0.70
C ARG A 68 -2.70 -15.45 2.23
N TRP A 69 -1.51 -15.45 2.80
CA TRP A 69 -1.31 -15.29 4.24
C TRP A 69 -1.66 -13.86 4.69
N ASN A 70 -2.63 -13.76 5.61
CA ASN A 70 -3.11 -12.49 6.16
C ASN A 70 -3.45 -11.44 5.08
N THR A 71 -4.05 -11.87 3.97
CA THR A 71 -4.56 -10.99 2.92
C THR A 71 -5.96 -10.49 3.26
N HIS A 72 -6.31 -9.33 2.72
CA HIS A 72 -7.67 -8.77 2.76
C HIS A 72 -8.40 -9.02 1.43
N PRO A 73 -9.75 -8.94 1.41
CA PRO A 73 -10.54 -9.30 0.23
C PRO A 73 -10.71 -8.16 -0.79
N TYR A 74 -10.00 -7.05 -0.65
CA TYR A 74 -10.06 -5.89 -1.55
C TYR A 74 -8.69 -5.57 -2.15
N ARG A 75 -8.67 -4.72 -3.16
CA ARG A 75 -7.47 -4.06 -3.67
C ARG A 75 -7.61 -2.55 -3.46
N LEU A 76 -6.73 -1.95 -2.68
CA LEU A 76 -6.77 -0.53 -2.35
C LEU A 76 -5.55 0.20 -2.89
N THR A 77 -5.82 1.18 -3.76
CA THR A 77 -4.82 2.15 -4.23
C THR A 77 -5.06 3.50 -3.56
N ILE A 78 -4.04 4.03 -2.89
CA ILE A 78 -4.05 5.39 -2.35
C ILE A 78 -3.11 6.28 -3.14
N GLY A 79 -3.68 7.18 -3.93
CA GLY A 79 -2.94 8.29 -4.54
C GLY A 79 -2.85 9.45 -3.55
N CYS A 80 -1.68 9.67 -2.94
CA CYS A 80 -1.51 10.66 -1.88
C CYS A 80 -0.34 11.60 -2.20
N CYS A 81 -0.56 12.90 -2.05
CA CYS A 81 0.52 13.88 -2.23
C CYS A 81 1.50 13.81 -1.04
N PRO A 82 2.82 13.61 -1.30
CA PRO A 82 3.82 13.65 -0.24
C PRO A 82 3.82 15.00 0.47
N THR A 83 3.78 14.95 1.79
CA THR A 83 3.78 16.13 2.64
C THR A 83 5.12 16.87 2.59
N LYS A 84 5.13 18.15 2.97
CA LYS A 84 6.37 18.95 3.11
C LYS A 84 7.39 18.25 4.01
N ASN A 85 6.95 17.73 5.16
CA ASN A 85 7.77 16.91 6.04
C ASN A 85 7.66 15.43 5.63
N ASN A 86 8.78 14.85 5.15
CA ASN A 86 8.83 13.44 4.74
C ASN A 86 8.40 12.47 5.85
N GLU A 87 8.76 12.73 7.10
CA GLU A 87 8.44 11.85 8.23
C GLU A 87 6.94 11.59 8.36
N ARG A 88 6.10 12.58 8.03
CA ARG A 88 4.64 12.41 8.06
C ARG A 88 4.15 11.48 6.96
N PHE A 89 4.69 11.64 5.74
CA PHE A 89 4.34 10.73 4.65
C PHE A 89 4.88 9.32 4.90
N GLU A 90 6.08 9.20 5.45
CA GLU A 90 6.67 7.93 5.85
C GLU A 90 5.85 7.24 6.96
N TRP A 91 5.38 8.01 7.95
CA TRP A 91 4.45 7.53 8.96
C TRP A 91 3.13 7.02 8.34
N PHE A 92 2.59 7.75 7.37
CA PHE A 92 1.42 7.28 6.62
C PHE A 92 1.70 5.95 5.92
N VAL A 93 2.82 5.83 5.20
CA VAL A 93 3.21 4.58 4.52
C VAL A 93 3.28 3.41 5.50
N GLU A 94 3.92 3.61 6.66
CA GLU A 94 4.01 2.61 7.71
C GLU A 94 2.61 2.16 8.17
N LYS A 95 1.76 3.11 8.59
CA LYS A 95 0.44 2.79 9.15
C LYS A 95 -0.56 2.28 8.11
N ALA A 96 -0.50 2.77 6.89
CA ALA A 96 -1.30 2.24 5.78
C ALA A 96 -0.95 0.77 5.48
N THR A 97 0.34 0.42 5.52
CA THR A 97 0.81 -0.96 5.36
C THR A 97 0.30 -1.85 6.49
N GLU A 98 0.40 -1.39 7.74
CA GLU A 98 -0.12 -2.13 8.90
C GLU A 98 -1.62 -2.40 8.81
N VAL A 99 -2.41 -1.43 8.36
CA VAL A 99 -3.86 -1.58 8.20
C VAL A 99 -4.21 -2.49 7.02
N GLY A 100 -3.68 -2.17 5.81
CA GLY A 100 -3.93 -2.96 4.61
C GLY A 100 -4.17 -2.08 3.39
N VAL A 101 -3.10 -1.61 2.77
CA VAL A 101 -3.07 -0.95 1.47
C VAL A 101 -2.30 -1.84 0.50
N ASP A 102 -2.68 -1.85 -0.79
CA ASP A 102 -1.98 -2.63 -1.82
C ASP A 102 -1.03 -1.76 -2.65
N VAL A 103 -1.45 -0.53 -2.96
CA VAL A 103 -0.66 0.39 -3.77
C VAL A 103 -0.70 1.80 -3.18
N ILE A 104 0.47 2.40 -3.02
CA ILE A 104 0.61 3.82 -2.68
C ILE A 104 1.27 4.53 -3.87
N VAL A 105 0.56 5.51 -4.42
CA VAL A 105 1.04 6.34 -5.51
C VAL A 105 1.37 7.74 -4.97
N PRO A 106 2.66 8.11 -4.88
CA PRO A 106 3.03 9.48 -4.53
C PRO A 106 2.60 10.44 -5.63
N LEU A 107 1.63 11.31 -5.36
CA LEU A 107 1.09 12.26 -6.34
C LEU A 107 1.75 13.63 -6.21
N ILE A 108 2.07 14.26 -7.34
CA ILE A 108 2.56 15.63 -7.39
C ILE A 108 1.44 16.52 -7.92
N GLY A 109 0.76 17.22 -7.03
CA GLY A 109 -0.29 18.18 -7.36
C GLY A 109 0.26 19.58 -7.67
N GLU A 110 -0.59 20.41 -8.30
CA GLU A 110 -0.25 21.80 -8.58
C GLU A 110 0.10 22.59 -7.32
N ARG A 111 -0.62 22.34 -6.23
CA ARG A 111 -0.44 22.98 -4.93
C ARG A 111 0.45 22.21 -3.97
N SER A 112 1.12 21.14 -4.43
CA SER A 112 2.12 20.43 -3.61
C SER A 112 3.29 21.33 -3.30
N GLU A 113 3.65 21.48 -2.04
CA GLU A 113 4.90 22.14 -1.63
C GLU A 113 6.11 21.30 -2.04
N ARG A 114 5.97 19.98 -1.99
CA ARG A 114 7.00 19.03 -2.43
C ARG A 114 6.79 18.66 -3.89
N LYS A 115 7.74 19.05 -4.73
CA LYS A 115 7.71 18.77 -6.18
C LYS A 115 8.53 17.55 -6.60
N VAL A 116 9.37 17.03 -5.70
CA VAL A 116 10.22 15.86 -5.95
C VAL A 116 10.11 14.92 -4.74
N TYR A 117 9.90 13.66 -5.00
CA TYR A 117 9.86 12.61 -3.99
C TYR A 117 10.65 11.39 -4.48
N LYS A 118 11.36 10.71 -3.58
CA LYS A 118 12.09 9.45 -3.85
C LYS A 118 11.43 8.34 -3.06
N ALA A 119 10.98 7.31 -3.75
CA ALA A 119 10.19 6.23 -3.16
C ALA A 119 11.01 5.18 -2.38
N ASP A 120 12.35 5.13 -2.57
CA ASP A 120 13.18 4.05 -2.01
C ASP A 120 13.08 3.88 -0.50
N ARG A 121 12.99 4.99 0.24
CA ARG A 121 12.85 4.93 1.69
C ARG A 121 11.45 4.45 2.10
N ALA A 122 10.41 4.88 1.39
CA ALA A 122 9.05 4.41 1.61
C ALA A 122 8.91 2.89 1.36
N ARG A 123 9.56 2.36 0.32
CA ARG A 123 9.60 0.91 0.04
C ARG A 123 10.22 0.11 1.19
N ARG A 124 11.32 0.60 1.78
CA ARG A 124 11.94 -0.03 2.95
C ARG A 124 11.03 0.02 4.18
N ILE A 125 10.33 1.13 4.39
CA ILE A 125 9.37 1.28 5.49
C ILE A 125 8.20 0.30 5.28
N ALA A 126 7.65 0.19 4.08
CA ALA A 126 6.59 -0.75 3.74
C ALA A 126 7.00 -2.20 4.00
N LEU A 127 8.21 -2.61 3.61
CA LEU A 127 8.75 -3.94 3.90
C LEU A 127 8.83 -4.19 5.42
N SER A 128 9.38 -3.24 6.18
CA SER A 128 9.48 -3.37 7.64
C SER A 128 8.11 -3.47 8.30
N ALA A 129 7.17 -2.60 7.90
CA ALA A 129 5.80 -2.60 8.42
C ALA A 129 5.03 -3.89 8.03
N THR A 130 5.26 -4.44 6.84
CA THR A 130 4.69 -5.73 6.40
C THR A 130 5.12 -6.86 7.33
N LYS A 131 6.42 -6.97 7.61
CA LYS A 131 6.95 -7.98 8.53
C LYS A 131 6.41 -7.80 9.95
N GLN A 132 6.41 -6.58 10.46
CA GLN A 132 5.92 -6.25 11.81
C GLN A 132 4.42 -6.56 11.97
N SER A 133 3.61 -6.30 10.96
CA SER A 133 2.16 -6.55 10.98
C SER A 133 1.77 -7.98 10.57
N LEU A 134 2.76 -8.88 10.43
CA LEU A 134 2.58 -10.30 10.08
C LEU A 134 1.80 -10.51 8.78
N LYS A 135 2.06 -9.69 7.78
CA LYS A 135 1.53 -9.85 6.42
C LYS A 135 2.57 -10.47 5.48
N ALA A 136 2.12 -11.11 4.42
CA ALA A 136 3.02 -11.67 3.42
C ALA A 136 3.05 -10.87 2.11
N ARG A 137 2.11 -9.94 1.89
CA ARG A 137 2.10 -9.05 0.73
C ARG A 137 2.67 -7.69 1.11
N ILE A 138 3.72 -7.27 0.40
CA ILE A 138 4.31 -5.93 0.53
C ILE A 138 3.53 -4.99 -0.40
N PRO A 139 3.02 -3.85 0.08
CA PRO A 139 2.36 -2.90 -0.80
C PRO A 139 3.34 -2.29 -1.81
N GLU A 140 2.88 -2.11 -3.02
CA GLU A 140 3.63 -1.41 -4.06
C GLU A 140 3.72 0.10 -3.74
N ILE A 141 4.93 0.64 -3.75
CA ILE A 141 5.15 2.09 -3.72
C ILE A 141 5.69 2.50 -5.09
N THR A 142 4.85 3.17 -5.88
CA THR A 142 5.20 3.56 -7.24
C THR A 142 6.18 4.74 -7.28
N GLU A 143 6.73 5.03 -8.45
CA GLU A 143 7.41 6.30 -8.67
C GLU A 143 6.40 7.46 -8.67
N PRO A 144 6.82 8.68 -8.27
CA PRO A 144 5.93 9.84 -8.23
C PRO A 144 5.37 10.18 -9.62
N VAL A 145 4.10 10.55 -9.65
CA VAL A 145 3.41 10.94 -10.88
C VAL A 145 2.56 12.19 -10.63
N SER A 146 2.35 13.02 -11.66
CA SER A 146 1.46 14.18 -11.50
C SER A 146 0.00 13.73 -11.32
N VAL A 147 -0.78 14.47 -10.52
CA VAL A 147 -2.22 14.24 -10.38
C VAL A 147 -2.89 14.16 -11.75
N ARG A 148 -2.59 15.10 -12.65
CA ARG A 148 -3.15 15.13 -14.02
C ARG A 148 -2.84 13.85 -14.79
N SER A 149 -1.58 13.40 -14.77
CA SER A 149 -1.18 12.17 -15.49
C SER A 149 -1.80 10.92 -14.86
N PHE A 150 -1.93 10.86 -13.54
CA PHE A 150 -2.55 9.72 -12.86
C PHE A 150 -4.04 9.62 -13.20
N VAL A 151 -4.75 10.73 -13.07
CA VAL A 151 -6.21 10.79 -13.33
C VAL A 151 -6.55 10.52 -14.79
N ALA A 152 -5.72 11.02 -15.74
CA ALA A 152 -5.94 10.84 -17.18
C ALA A 152 -5.61 9.43 -17.71
N ARG A 153 -4.95 8.59 -16.90
CA ARG A 153 -4.74 7.19 -17.30
C ARG A 153 -6.08 6.48 -17.27
N ALA A 154 -6.46 5.87 -18.39
CA ALA A 154 -7.53 4.89 -18.42
C ALA A 154 -7.19 3.77 -17.41
N PRO A 155 -8.18 3.01 -16.90
CA PRO A 155 -7.87 1.77 -16.19
C PRO A 155 -6.94 0.96 -17.07
N GLN A 156 -5.67 0.78 -16.68
CA GLN A 156 -4.84 -0.19 -17.36
C GLN A 156 -5.41 -1.54 -16.94
N ASP A 157 -5.78 -2.33 -17.94
CA ASP A 157 -5.93 -3.77 -17.78
C ASP A 157 -4.55 -4.32 -17.36
N ASP A 158 -4.24 -4.20 -16.07
CA ASP A 158 -3.16 -4.96 -15.51
C ASP A 158 -3.55 -6.43 -15.65
N ASN A 159 -2.84 -7.08 -16.53
CA ASN A 159 -2.99 -8.43 -17.07
C ASN A 159 -3.07 -9.47 -15.96
N CYS A 160 -4.19 -9.51 -15.23
CA CYS A 160 -4.55 -10.55 -14.30
C CYS A 160 -5.94 -11.06 -14.66
N HIS A 161 -5.97 -12.25 -15.24
CA HIS A 161 -7.16 -12.97 -15.66
C HIS A 161 -8.21 -13.06 -14.55
N SER A 162 -9.15 -12.15 -14.51
CA SER A 162 -10.45 -12.38 -13.93
C SER A 162 -11.52 -11.76 -14.82
N GLU A 163 -12.35 -12.60 -15.38
CA GLU A 163 -13.51 -12.28 -16.21
C GLU A 163 -14.59 -11.58 -15.35
N ARG A 164 -14.35 -10.33 -14.94
CA ARG A 164 -15.36 -9.38 -14.47
C ARG A 164 -14.79 -7.97 -14.58
N SER A 165 -15.21 -7.23 -15.58
CA SER A 165 -15.09 -5.79 -15.66
C SER A 165 -16.03 -5.14 -14.64
N GLU A 166 -15.73 -5.27 -13.34
CA GLU A 166 -16.34 -4.44 -12.33
C GLU A 166 -15.61 -3.10 -12.38
N GLU A 167 -16.34 -2.03 -12.72
CA GLU A 167 -15.78 -0.68 -12.71
C GLU A 167 -15.18 -0.40 -11.33
N SER A 168 -13.87 -0.08 -11.26
CA SER A 168 -13.21 0.24 -10.00
C SER A 168 -13.83 1.48 -9.35
N LEU A 169 -14.08 1.44 -8.04
CA LEU A 169 -14.57 2.60 -7.29
C LEU A 169 -13.46 3.64 -7.16
N ARG A 170 -13.67 4.82 -7.76
CA ARG A 170 -12.71 5.92 -7.75
C ARG A 170 -13.22 7.07 -6.92
N LEU A 171 -12.48 7.43 -5.90
CA LEU A 171 -12.84 8.45 -4.93
C LEU A 171 -11.79 9.57 -4.91
N ILE A 172 -12.26 10.82 -4.75
CA ILE A 172 -11.38 11.97 -4.52
C ILE A 172 -11.85 12.75 -3.29
N ALA A 173 -10.96 12.93 -2.32
CA ALA A 173 -11.22 13.69 -1.11
C ALA A 173 -10.60 15.10 -1.21
N TYR A 174 -11.46 16.13 -1.16
CA TYR A 174 -11.06 17.53 -1.12
C TYR A 174 -11.93 18.31 -0.13
N CYS A 175 -11.50 19.52 0.26
CA CYS A 175 -12.14 20.28 1.33
C CYS A 175 -13.06 21.41 0.85
N PHE A 176 -12.88 21.92 -0.39
CA PHE A 176 -13.73 23.00 -0.90
C PHE A 176 -15.12 22.49 -1.29
N GLU A 177 -16.10 23.39 -1.31
CA GLU A 177 -17.46 23.09 -1.73
C GLU A 177 -17.63 23.30 -3.23
N ASP A 178 -18.30 22.38 -3.89
CA ASP A 178 -18.76 22.49 -5.27
C ASP A 178 -20.26 22.16 -5.29
N ALA A 179 -21.07 23.20 -5.53
CA ALA A 179 -22.53 23.04 -5.54
C ALA A 179 -23.03 22.08 -6.64
N ASN A 180 -22.27 21.89 -7.72
CA ASN A 180 -22.61 20.99 -8.81
C ASN A 180 -22.20 19.53 -8.52
N HIS A 181 -21.26 19.34 -7.60
CA HIS A 181 -20.73 18.02 -7.24
C HIS A 181 -20.65 17.89 -5.72
N PRO A 182 -21.79 17.71 -5.03
CA PRO A 182 -21.83 17.58 -3.57
C PRO A 182 -21.05 16.34 -3.14
N ARG A 183 -20.22 16.52 -2.11
CA ARG A 183 -19.45 15.43 -1.52
C ARG A 183 -20.34 14.54 -0.66
N ARG A 184 -20.25 13.25 -0.84
CA ARG A 184 -20.84 12.27 0.10
C ARG A 184 -19.79 11.74 1.08
N SER A 185 -20.21 11.08 2.14
CA SER A 185 -19.25 10.45 3.03
C SER A 185 -18.55 9.27 2.34
N ILE A 186 -17.28 9.02 2.68
CA ILE A 186 -16.57 7.85 2.16
C ILE A 186 -17.31 6.55 2.53
N LYS A 187 -17.96 6.51 3.70
CA LYS A 187 -18.78 5.38 4.15
C LYS A 187 -19.92 5.09 3.17
N GLU A 188 -20.72 6.11 2.83
CA GLU A 188 -21.83 5.97 1.85
C GLU A 188 -21.33 5.56 0.47
N ALA A 189 -20.13 6.02 0.07
CA ALA A 189 -19.54 5.63 -1.20
C ALA A 189 -19.15 4.14 -1.23
N LEU A 190 -18.67 3.60 -0.11
CA LEU A 190 -18.29 2.20 0.03
C LEU A 190 -19.51 1.28 0.20
N GLU A 191 -20.53 1.69 0.96
CA GLU A 191 -21.76 0.90 1.15
C GLU A 191 -22.51 0.62 -0.16
N GLY A 192 -22.39 1.50 -1.14
CA GLY A 192 -23.01 1.34 -2.47
C GLY A 192 -22.17 0.55 -3.48
N TYR A 193 -21.00 0.04 -3.09
CA TYR A 193 -20.07 -0.61 -4.00
C TYR A 193 -19.93 -2.10 -3.68
N ALA A 194 -20.23 -2.95 -4.68
CA ALA A 194 -20.18 -4.41 -4.54
C ALA A 194 -18.83 -5.02 -4.99
N GLY A 195 -17.98 -4.23 -5.64
CA GLY A 195 -16.66 -4.68 -6.12
C GLY A 195 -15.58 -4.60 -5.04
N THR A 196 -14.36 -4.89 -5.42
CA THR A 196 -13.22 -4.96 -4.49
C THR A 196 -12.05 -4.04 -4.87
N ASP A 197 -12.08 -3.39 -6.02
CA ASP A 197 -11.00 -2.50 -6.48
C ASP A 197 -11.35 -1.03 -6.20
N ILE A 198 -10.59 -0.39 -5.30
CA ILE A 198 -10.87 0.95 -4.80
C ILE A 198 -9.64 1.83 -4.96
N THR A 199 -9.83 3.01 -5.54
CA THR A 199 -8.80 4.06 -5.63
C THR A 199 -9.27 5.30 -4.88
N VAL A 200 -8.44 5.85 -3.99
CA VAL A 200 -8.73 7.09 -3.27
C VAL A 200 -7.61 8.10 -3.48
N LEU A 201 -7.98 9.33 -3.88
CA LEU A 201 -7.04 10.43 -4.05
C LEU A 201 -7.10 11.38 -2.86
N ILE A 202 -5.91 11.71 -2.32
CA ILE A 202 -5.73 12.63 -1.20
C ILE A 202 -4.78 13.75 -1.63
N GLY A 203 -5.24 14.98 -1.54
CA GLY A 203 -4.48 16.16 -1.96
C GLY A 203 -3.36 16.56 -1.00
N PRO A 204 -2.53 17.55 -1.42
CA PRO A 204 -1.50 18.13 -0.58
C PRO A 204 -2.11 19.02 0.53
N GLU A 205 -1.28 19.63 1.36
CA GLU A 205 -1.72 20.55 2.42
C GLU A 205 -2.54 21.74 1.89
N GLY A 206 -2.28 22.16 0.63
CA GLY A 206 -3.01 23.21 -0.08
C GLY A 206 -4.26 22.73 -0.83
N ASP A 207 -4.65 21.46 -0.63
CA ASP A 207 -5.73 20.78 -1.37
C ASP A 207 -5.43 20.61 -2.88
N PHE A 208 -6.28 19.88 -3.59
CA PHE A 208 -6.24 19.85 -5.06
C PHE A 208 -6.57 21.22 -5.64
N SER A 209 -6.05 21.54 -6.83
CA SER A 209 -6.57 22.69 -7.56
C SER A 209 -7.99 22.40 -8.09
N PRO A 210 -8.82 23.44 -8.32
CA PRO A 210 -10.13 23.22 -8.92
C PRO A 210 -10.08 22.52 -10.27
N GLU A 211 -8.99 22.74 -11.03
CA GLU A 211 -8.74 22.10 -12.32
C GLU A 211 -8.42 20.61 -12.16
N GLU A 212 -7.62 20.24 -11.16
CA GLU A 212 -7.30 18.84 -10.84
C GLU A 212 -8.53 18.09 -10.36
N ALA A 213 -9.35 18.70 -9.48
CA ALA A 213 -10.59 18.11 -9.01
C ALA A 213 -11.59 17.92 -10.16
N ARG A 214 -11.77 18.93 -11.01
CA ARG A 214 -12.66 18.85 -12.18
C ARG A 214 -12.19 17.75 -13.15
N LEU A 215 -10.88 17.64 -13.38
CA LEU A 215 -10.33 16.57 -14.20
C LEU A 215 -10.67 15.20 -13.61
N ALA A 216 -10.52 15.01 -12.30
CA ALA A 216 -10.86 13.76 -11.64
C ALA A 216 -12.36 13.44 -11.77
N LEU A 217 -13.24 14.40 -11.52
CA LEU A 217 -14.69 14.22 -11.69
C LEU A 217 -15.06 13.81 -13.12
N ASN A 218 -14.46 14.46 -14.13
CA ASN A 218 -14.66 14.13 -15.54
C ASN A 218 -14.13 12.73 -15.92
N ASN A 219 -13.25 12.14 -15.10
CA ASN A 219 -12.72 10.78 -15.27
C ASN A 219 -13.38 9.77 -14.30
N GLY A 220 -14.59 10.07 -13.82
CA GLY A 220 -15.40 9.15 -13.04
C GLY A 220 -15.02 9.04 -11.56
N TYR A 221 -14.21 9.96 -11.04
CA TYR A 221 -13.97 10.02 -9.58
C TYR A 221 -15.18 10.64 -8.88
N ILE A 222 -15.57 10.03 -7.78
CA ILE A 222 -16.66 10.47 -6.93
C ILE A 222 -16.09 11.36 -5.81
N PRO A 223 -16.62 12.57 -5.61
CA PRO A 223 -16.19 13.45 -4.55
C PRO A 223 -16.64 12.94 -3.19
N VAL A 224 -15.71 12.84 -2.24
CA VAL A 224 -16.01 12.37 -0.88
C VAL A 224 -15.45 13.29 0.20
N HIS A 225 -16.03 13.20 1.39
CA HIS A 225 -15.46 13.75 2.61
C HIS A 225 -15.18 12.62 3.61
N LEU A 226 -14.17 12.84 4.46
CA LEU A 226 -13.69 11.88 5.47
C LEU A 226 -14.19 12.21 6.88
N GLY A 227 -15.28 12.93 6.97
CA GLY A 227 -15.88 13.42 8.21
C GLY A 227 -15.90 14.95 8.31
N PRO A 228 -16.39 15.51 9.44
CA PRO A 228 -16.58 16.96 9.60
C PRO A 228 -15.29 17.72 9.93
N SER A 229 -14.25 17.01 10.39
CA SER A 229 -12.99 17.63 10.82
C SER A 229 -12.06 17.88 9.64
N ARG A 230 -11.31 18.99 9.69
CA ARG A 230 -10.20 19.22 8.76
C ARG A 230 -9.03 18.34 9.17
N LEU A 231 -8.69 17.37 8.35
CA LEU A 231 -7.58 16.45 8.56
C LEU A 231 -6.31 16.95 7.86
N ARG A 232 -5.15 16.61 8.39
CA ARG A 232 -3.88 16.73 7.65
C ARG A 232 -3.82 15.66 6.57
N THR A 233 -3.00 15.87 5.55
CA THR A 233 -2.87 14.95 4.41
C THR A 233 -2.59 13.51 4.84
N GLU A 234 -1.60 13.29 5.71
CA GLU A 234 -1.25 11.96 6.23
C GLU A 234 -2.39 11.33 7.03
N THR A 235 -3.11 12.13 7.81
CA THR A 235 -4.27 11.67 8.57
C THR A 235 -5.44 11.34 7.65
N ALA A 236 -5.70 12.17 6.65
CA ALA A 236 -6.76 11.94 5.66
C ALA A 236 -6.51 10.64 4.88
N ALA A 237 -5.25 10.43 4.44
CA ALA A 237 -4.87 9.22 3.72
C ALA A 237 -5.04 7.97 4.60
N LEU A 238 -4.61 7.99 5.85
CA LEU A 238 -4.80 6.87 6.77
C LEU A 238 -6.28 6.64 7.09
N THR A 239 -7.08 7.71 7.26
CA THR A 239 -8.53 7.60 7.48
C THR A 239 -9.23 6.91 6.30
N ALA A 240 -8.81 7.22 5.06
CA ALA A 240 -9.34 6.55 3.87
C ALA A 240 -8.99 5.05 3.86
N VAL A 241 -7.74 4.67 4.20
CA VAL A 241 -7.34 3.26 4.33
C VAL A 241 -8.19 2.55 5.38
N GLN A 242 -8.36 3.16 6.56
CA GLN A 242 -9.16 2.58 7.65
C GLN A 242 -10.64 2.44 7.27
N ALA A 243 -11.21 3.40 6.55
CA ALA A 243 -12.61 3.32 6.10
C ALA A 243 -12.84 2.12 5.19
N VAL A 244 -11.92 1.88 4.23
CA VAL A 244 -11.97 0.70 3.36
C VAL A 244 -11.77 -0.58 4.16
N TYR A 245 -10.72 -0.63 5.00
CA TYR A 245 -10.46 -1.81 5.85
C TYR A 245 -11.69 -2.21 6.67
N LEU A 246 -12.33 -1.26 7.35
CA LEU A 246 -13.51 -1.54 8.19
C LEU A 246 -14.73 -1.94 7.36
N ALA A 247 -14.91 -1.39 6.17
CA ALA A 247 -16.02 -1.73 5.28
C ALA A 247 -15.97 -3.20 4.79
N TYR A 248 -14.78 -3.78 4.69
CA TYR A 248 -14.59 -5.16 4.21
C TYR A 248 -14.19 -6.16 5.29
N SER A 249 -13.99 -5.72 6.53
CA SER A 249 -13.60 -6.59 7.66
C SER A 249 -14.78 -6.94 8.57
N LEU A 250 -15.93 -6.36 8.34
CA LEU A 250 -17.18 -6.58 9.08
C LEU A 250 -18.23 -7.26 8.19
#